data_cb8f3c2582cf6982933ddfb3b13dac07
#
_entry.id   cb8f3c2582cf6982933ddfb3b13dac07
#
_cell.length_a   1.000
_cell.length_b   1.000
_cell.length_c   1.000
_cell.angle_alpha   90.00
_cell.angle_beta   90.00
_cell.angle_gamma   90.00
#
_symmetry.space_group_name_H-M   'P 1'
#
loop_
_entity.id
_entity.type
_entity.pdbx_description
1 polymer ?
#
loop_
_entity_poly.entity_id
_entity_poly.type
_entity_poly.pdbx_seq_one_letter_code
_entity_poly.pdbx_strand_id
1 'polypeptide(L)'
;MSFASFPSDTTTRDPESYKAAIDALSPGDAITIFTPDTTHYPVALYAIQHGIHVLITKPAVKHLAEHQELLREARKNKVFVFIEHHKRFDPAYADARARAKTLGEFNYFYSYMSQPKSQLETFKAWAGKDSDISYYLNSHHVDICESMVPEYKPVKVTASGSRGTAEDLGCVPGTEDTISLLVEWEKREESRRRATAVYTASWTAPQRAGVHSNQYFHCERK
;
A
#
# COMPACT_ATOMS: atom_id res chain seq x y z
N MET A 1 -0.28 -10.01 -32.05
CA MET A 1 -1.12 -9.87 -30.85
C MET A 1 -2.03 -8.67 -31.07
N SER A 2 -3.34 -8.85 -31.00
CA SER A 2 -4.31 -7.73 -31.07
C SER A 2 -4.64 -7.32 -29.65
N PHE A 3 -4.89 -6.03 -29.42
CA PHE A 3 -5.37 -5.49 -28.16
C PHE A 3 -6.53 -4.52 -28.43
N ALA A 4 -7.40 -4.35 -27.44
CA ALA A 4 -8.45 -3.36 -27.44
C ALA A 4 -8.20 -2.34 -26.33
N SER A 5 -8.60 -1.08 -26.56
CA SER A 5 -8.59 -0.03 -25.55
C SER A 5 -10.02 0.36 -25.16
N PHE A 6 -10.22 0.75 -23.89
CA PHE A 6 -11.49 1.19 -23.35
C PHE A 6 -11.29 2.51 -22.58
N PRO A 7 -11.88 3.64 -23.02
CA PRO A 7 -12.65 3.76 -24.25
C PRO A 7 -11.77 3.54 -25.49
N SER A 8 -12.39 3.22 -26.62
CA SER A 8 -11.66 3.09 -27.91
C SER A 8 -11.09 4.44 -28.40
N ASP A 9 -11.74 5.53 -28.03
CA ASP A 9 -11.22 6.89 -28.21
C ASP A 9 -10.40 7.29 -26.98
N THR A 10 -9.08 7.31 -27.13
CA THR A 10 -8.13 7.67 -26.06
C THR A 10 -8.07 9.16 -25.75
N THR A 11 -8.78 10.02 -26.49
CA THR A 11 -8.84 11.47 -26.25
C THR A 11 -9.94 11.82 -25.24
N THR A 12 -10.90 10.93 -25.04
CA THR A 12 -12.00 11.12 -24.09
C THR A 12 -11.71 10.40 -22.78
N ARG A 13 -11.72 11.12 -21.67
CA ARG A 13 -11.62 10.50 -20.33
C ARG A 13 -13.01 10.02 -19.90
N ASP A 14 -13.16 8.71 -19.77
CA ASP A 14 -14.35 8.07 -19.23
C ASP A 14 -13.98 7.28 -17.96
N PRO A 15 -14.37 7.73 -16.76
CA PRO A 15 -14.07 7.07 -15.50
C PRO A 15 -14.78 5.72 -15.34
N GLU A 16 -15.78 5.42 -16.14
CA GLU A 16 -16.58 4.18 -16.09
C GLU A 16 -16.16 3.16 -17.17
N SER A 17 -15.19 3.51 -18.03
CA SER A 17 -14.74 2.65 -19.15
C SER A 17 -14.18 1.29 -18.69
N TYR A 18 -13.73 1.17 -17.43
CA TYR A 18 -13.33 -0.10 -16.86
C TYR A 18 -14.45 -1.15 -16.88
N LYS A 19 -15.72 -0.74 -16.81
CA LYS A 19 -16.87 -1.67 -16.88
C LYS A 19 -16.92 -2.38 -18.22
N ALA A 20 -16.85 -1.61 -19.30
CA ALA A 20 -16.82 -2.20 -20.64
C ALA A 20 -15.62 -3.11 -20.88
N ALA A 21 -14.46 -2.76 -20.28
CA ALA A 21 -13.28 -3.63 -20.34
C ALA A 21 -13.49 -4.95 -19.58
N ILE A 22 -14.12 -4.91 -18.41
CA ILE A 22 -14.42 -6.10 -17.61
C ILE A 22 -15.53 -6.94 -18.25
N ASP A 23 -16.58 -6.30 -18.79
CA ASP A 23 -17.69 -6.98 -19.48
C ASP A 23 -17.25 -7.75 -20.73
N ALA A 24 -16.11 -7.38 -21.31
CA ALA A 24 -15.51 -8.10 -22.44
C ALA A 24 -14.72 -9.35 -22.04
N LEU A 25 -14.57 -9.62 -20.74
CA LEU A 25 -13.88 -10.78 -20.19
C LEU A 25 -14.85 -11.91 -19.86
N SER A 26 -14.33 -13.12 -19.70
CA SER A 26 -15.09 -14.29 -19.26
C SER A 26 -14.84 -14.58 -17.77
N PRO A 27 -15.83 -15.13 -17.03
CA PRO A 27 -15.58 -15.59 -15.67
C PRO A 27 -14.36 -16.54 -15.60
N GLY A 28 -13.47 -16.31 -14.66
CA GLY A 28 -12.20 -17.01 -14.51
C GLY A 28 -11.00 -16.30 -15.17
N ASP A 29 -11.23 -15.27 -15.98
CA ASP A 29 -10.16 -14.40 -16.44
C ASP A 29 -9.61 -13.54 -15.27
N ALA A 30 -8.53 -12.78 -15.52
CA ALA A 30 -7.89 -11.95 -14.51
C ALA A 30 -7.62 -10.54 -15.03
N ILE A 31 -7.70 -9.58 -14.12
CA ILE A 31 -7.28 -8.19 -14.37
C ILE A 31 -6.19 -7.74 -13.41
N THR A 32 -5.43 -6.73 -13.85
CA THR A 32 -4.49 -6.00 -12.99
C THR A 32 -4.94 -4.55 -12.85
N ILE A 33 -4.94 -4.02 -11.63
CA ILE A 33 -5.37 -2.65 -11.31
C ILE A 33 -4.14 -1.84 -10.87
N PHE A 34 -3.71 -0.91 -11.72
CA PHE A 34 -2.61 0.03 -11.50
C PHE A 34 -3.09 1.46 -11.76
N THR A 35 -4.01 1.90 -10.94
CA THR A 35 -4.71 3.18 -11.06
C THR A 35 -4.54 3.99 -9.76
N PRO A 36 -5.02 5.23 -9.66
CA PRO A 36 -5.04 5.96 -8.39
C PRO A 36 -5.85 5.22 -7.30
N ASP A 37 -5.40 5.29 -6.05
CA ASP A 37 -5.89 4.49 -4.92
C ASP A 37 -7.43 4.55 -4.74
N THR A 38 -8.04 5.71 -4.98
CA THR A 38 -9.50 5.89 -4.88
C THR A 38 -10.32 5.08 -5.88
N THR A 39 -9.69 4.63 -6.96
CA THR A 39 -10.37 3.85 -8.01
C THR A 39 -10.23 2.33 -7.81
N HIS A 40 -9.37 1.89 -6.90
CA HIS A 40 -9.13 0.47 -6.67
C HIS A 40 -10.38 -0.27 -6.25
N TYR A 41 -11.11 0.27 -5.27
CA TYR A 41 -12.30 -0.38 -4.74
C TYR A 41 -13.41 -0.59 -5.78
N PRO A 42 -13.92 0.45 -6.48
CA PRO A 42 -15.01 0.25 -7.45
C PRO A 42 -14.62 -0.68 -8.59
N VAL A 43 -13.40 -0.58 -9.11
CA VAL A 43 -12.92 -1.45 -10.20
C VAL A 43 -12.79 -2.90 -9.73
N ALA A 44 -12.19 -3.14 -8.57
CA ALA A 44 -12.01 -4.48 -8.02
C ALA A 44 -13.35 -5.12 -7.67
N LEU A 45 -14.26 -4.38 -7.04
CA LEU A 45 -15.58 -4.90 -6.67
C LEU A 45 -16.36 -5.33 -7.91
N TYR A 46 -16.36 -4.49 -8.94
CA TYR A 46 -17.05 -4.82 -10.20
C TYR A 46 -16.49 -6.08 -10.85
N ALA A 47 -15.17 -6.21 -10.95
CA ALA A 47 -14.53 -7.40 -11.49
C ALA A 47 -14.85 -8.68 -10.70
N ILE A 48 -14.76 -8.61 -9.36
CA ILE A 48 -15.08 -9.71 -8.46
C ILE A 48 -16.53 -10.20 -8.67
N GLN A 49 -17.48 -9.26 -8.79
CA GLN A 49 -18.90 -9.57 -9.01
C GLN A 49 -19.16 -10.23 -10.36
N HIS A 50 -18.27 -10.02 -11.35
CA HIS A 50 -18.33 -10.67 -12.68
C HIS A 50 -17.50 -11.96 -12.74
N GLY A 51 -17.00 -12.47 -11.60
CA GLY A 51 -16.24 -13.71 -11.55
C GLY A 51 -14.80 -13.60 -12.08
N ILE A 52 -14.23 -12.41 -12.08
CA ILE A 52 -12.88 -12.11 -12.58
C ILE A 52 -11.89 -12.06 -11.41
N HIS A 53 -10.74 -12.71 -11.58
CA HIS A 53 -9.63 -12.63 -10.64
C HIS A 53 -8.96 -11.26 -10.68
N VAL A 54 -8.49 -10.76 -9.53
CA VAL A 54 -7.98 -9.40 -9.44
C VAL A 54 -6.59 -9.36 -8.79
N LEU A 55 -5.65 -8.67 -9.44
CA LEU A 55 -4.42 -8.21 -8.83
C LEU A 55 -4.52 -6.68 -8.66
N ILE A 56 -4.39 -6.19 -7.44
CA ILE A 56 -4.44 -4.77 -7.10
C ILE A 56 -3.06 -4.32 -6.65
N THR A 57 -2.55 -3.21 -7.18
CA THR A 57 -1.35 -2.60 -6.61
C THR A 57 -1.63 -2.07 -5.19
N LYS A 58 -0.59 -1.94 -4.39
CA LYS A 58 -0.70 -1.38 -3.02
C LYS A 58 -0.93 0.16 -3.06
N PRO A 59 -1.68 0.70 -2.08
CA PRO A 59 -2.51 -0.01 -1.11
C PRO A 59 -3.71 -0.65 -1.81
N ALA A 60 -4.23 -1.75 -1.25
CA ALA A 60 -5.40 -2.41 -1.85
C ALA A 60 -6.59 -1.44 -1.97
N VAL A 61 -6.94 -0.82 -0.86
CA VAL A 61 -7.96 0.22 -0.70
C VAL A 61 -7.57 1.10 0.49
N LYS A 62 -8.24 2.24 0.66
CA LYS A 62 -7.96 3.18 1.76
C LYS A 62 -8.80 2.92 3.02
N HIS A 63 -9.94 2.27 2.92
CA HIS A 63 -10.85 2.04 4.03
C HIS A 63 -10.98 0.56 4.39
N LEU A 64 -10.96 0.26 5.68
CA LEU A 64 -11.09 -1.11 6.18
C LEU A 64 -12.41 -1.78 5.76
N ALA A 65 -13.50 -1.02 5.74
CA ALA A 65 -14.81 -1.55 5.32
C ALA A 65 -14.79 -2.04 3.87
N GLU A 66 -14.17 -1.28 2.97
CA GLU A 66 -13.98 -1.64 1.55
C GLU A 66 -13.13 -2.91 1.43
N HIS A 67 -12.03 -3.00 2.19
CA HIS A 67 -11.17 -4.18 2.21
C HIS A 67 -11.94 -5.43 2.65
N GLN A 68 -12.73 -5.31 3.72
CA GLN A 68 -13.55 -6.41 4.22
C GLN A 68 -14.63 -6.83 3.23
N GLU A 69 -15.21 -5.87 2.50
CA GLU A 69 -16.20 -6.15 1.46
C GLU A 69 -15.58 -6.90 0.28
N LEU A 70 -14.46 -6.43 -0.25
CA LEU A 70 -13.74 -7.14 -1.32
C LEU A 70 -13.44 -8.59 -0.92
N LEU A 71 -13.02 -8.82 0.34
CA LEU A 71 -12.74 -10.16 0.84
C LEU A 71 -14.00 -11.04 0.91
N ARG A 72 -15.13 -10.48 1.35
CA ARG A 72 -16.41 -11.21 1.37
C ARG A 72 -16.89 -11.57 -0.03
N GLU A 73 -16.87 -10.58 -0.93
CA GLU A 73 -17.33 -10.79 -2.32
C GLU A 73 -16.41 -11.74 -3.09
N ALA A 74 -15.09 -11.68 -2.87
CA ALA A 74 -14.14 -12.61 -3.48
C ALA A 74 -14.43 -14.06 -3.07
N ARG A 75 -14.69 -14.31 -1.78
CA ARG A 75 -15.06 -15.64 -1.28
C ARG A 75 -16.38 -16.13 -1.87
N LYS A 76 -17.38 -15.26 -1.93
CA LYS A 76 -18.72 -15.57 -2.46
C LYS A 76 -18.65 -15.93 -3.95
N ASN A 77 -17.88 -15.18 -4.73
CA ASN A 77 -17.73 -15.40 -6.17
C ASN A 77 -16.60 -16.40 -6.52
N LYS A 78 -15.89 -16.96 -5.52
CA LYS A 78 -14.80 -17.93 -5.66
C LYS A 78 -13.66 -17.44 -6.57
N VAL A 79 -13.34 -16.17 -6.48
CA VAL A 79 -12.23 -15.55 -7.20
C VAL A 79 -11.06 -15.20 -6.28
N PHE A 80 -9.86 -15.13 -6.85
CA PHE A 80 -8.67 -14.67 -6.13
C PHE A 80 -8.55 -13.15 -6.21
N VAL A 81 -8.19 -12.56 -5.06
CA VAL A 81 -7.75 -11.16 -4.98
C VAL A 81 -6.35 -11.16 -4.40
N PHE A 82 -5.40 -10.68 -5.18
CA PHE A 82 -4.00 -10.57 -4.80
C PHE A 82 -3.62 -9.09 -4.67
N ILE A 83 -2.97 -8.73 -3.55
CA ILE A 83 -2.43 -7.38 -3.34
C ILE A 83 -0.94 -7.42 -3.65
N GLU A 84 -0.50 -6.54 -4.56
CA GLU A 84 0.89 -6.49 -5.02
C GLU A 84 1.78 -5.81 -3.97
N HIS A 85 2.15 -6.55 -2.93
CA HIS A 85 3.19 -6.18 -1.98
C HIS A 85 4.55 -6.72 -2.43
N HIS A 86 5.08 -6.19 -3.54
CA HIS A 86 6.27 -6.71 -4.21
C HIS A 86 7.51 -6.78 -3.31
N LYS A 87 7.63 -5.93 -2.30
CA LYS A 87 8.74 -5.98 -1.33
C LYS A 87 8.79 -7.28 -0.53
N ARG A 88 7.71 -8.03 -0.43
CA ARG A 88 7.75 -9.38 0.16
C ARG A 88 8.62 -10.36 -0.61
N PHE A 89 8.83 -10.10 -1.91
CA PHE A 89 9.57 -10.94 -2.84
C PHE A 89 10.97 -10.41 -3.12
N ASP A 90 11.32 -9.24 -2.62
CA ASP A 90 12.69 -8.72 -2.66
C ASP A 90 13.60 -9.64 -1.82
N PRO A 91 14.73 -10.12 -2.37
CA PRO A 91 15.63 -11.05 -1.69
C PRO A 91 16.11 -10.54 -0.32
N ALA A 92 16.38 -9.25 -0.18
CA ALA A 92 16.83 -8.66 1.09
C ALA A 92 15.73 -8.74 2.16
N TYR A 93 14.49 -8.43 1.82
CA TYR A 93 13.36 -8.52 2.77
C TYR A 93 12.95 -9.97 3.04
N ALA A 94 13.09 -10.86 2.06
CA ALA A 94 12.84 -12.29 2.25
C ALA A 94 13.85 -12.90 3.24
N ASP A 95 15.15 -12.56 3.11
CA ASP A 95 16.20 -12.98 4.05
C ASP A 95 15.96 -12.38 5.44
N ALA A 96 15.68 -11.08 5.53
CA ALA A 96 15.38 -10.42 6.82
C ALA A 96 14.20 -11.08 7.53
N ARG A 97 13.12 -11.41 6.81
CA ARG A 97 11.95 -12.11 7.36
C ARG A 97 12.30 -13.52 7.84
N ALA A 98 13.14 -14.25 7.10
CA ALA A 98 13.59 -15.58 7.53
C ALA A 98 14.42 -15.50 8.81
N ARG A 99 15.32 -14.52 8.93
CA ARG A 99 16.14 -14.28 10.12
C ARG A 99 15.32 -13.80 11.31
N ALA A 100 14.36 -12.93 11.12
CA ALA A 100 13.50 -12.41 12.19
C ALA A 100 12.87 -13.54 13.02
N LYS A 101 12.45 -14.63 12.37
CA LYS A 101 11.88 -15.81 13.04
C LYS A 101 12.83 -16.52 14.03
N THR A 102 14.12 -16.27 13.92
CA THR A 102 15.15 -16.91 14.76
C THR A 102 15.69 -15.99 15.86
N LEU A 103 15.31 -14.72 15.87
CA LEU A 103 15.89 -13.70 16.76
C LEU A 103 15.19 -13.54 18.11
N GLY A 104 14.06 -14.22 18.33
CA GLY A 104 13.28 -14.10 19.57
C GLY A 104 12.11 -13.16 19.44
N GLU A 105 11.67 -12.60 20.57
CA GLU A 105 10.45 -11.79 20.61
C GLU A 105 10.64 -10.41 19.96
N PHE A 106 9.61 -9.96 19.26
CA PHE A 106 9.58 -8.63 18.67
C PHE A 106 9.58 -7.56 19.76
N ASN A 107 10.45 -6.56 19.60
CA ASN A 107 10.58 -5.44 20.53
C ASN A 107 10.42 -4.10 19.83
N TYR A 108 11.16 -3.87 18.74
CA TYR A 108 11.18 -2.59 18.04
C TYR A 108 11.39 -2.77 16.54
N PHE A 109 10.67 -1.96 15.75
CA PHE A 109 10.88 -1.84 14.31
C PHE A 109 10.93 -0.37 13.91
N TYR A 110 11.91 -0.01 13.11
CA TYR A 110 11.99 1.31 12.49
C TYR A 110 12.10 1.17 10.98
N SER A 111 11.34 1.96 10.25
CA SER A 111 11.41 2.02 8.80
C SER A 111 11.25 3.45 8.30
N TYR A 112 12.15 3.84 7.41
CA TYR A 112 12.13 5.13 6.74
C TYR A 112 12.25 4.92 5.23
N MET A 113 11.40 5.62 4.47
CA MET A 113 11.48 5.66 3.02
C MET A 113 11.20 7.07 2.52
N SER A 114 12.06 7.57 1.65
CA SER A 114 11.91 8.91 1.08
C SER A 114 12.06 8.87 -0.43
N GLN A 115 11.17 9.60 -1.09
CA GLN A 115 11.23 9.90 -2.52
C GLN A 115 11.86 11.29 -2.72
N PRO A 116 12.57 11.53 -3.82
CA PRO A 116 13.04 12.86 -4.16
C PRO A 116 11.87 13.79 -4.50
N LYS A 117 12.04 15.09 -4.25
CA LYS A 117 11.02 16.13 -4.53
C LYS A 117 10.51 16.11 -5.98
N SER A 118 11.36 15.69 -6.94
CA SER A 118 10.95 15.57 -8.34
C SER A 118 9.80 14.58 -8.58
N GLN A 119 9.57 13.64 -7.66
CA GLN A 119 8.43 12.75 -7.73
C GLN A 119 7.09 13.48 -7.54
N LEU A 120 7.06 14.58 -6.79
CA LEU A 120 5.87 15.40 -6.64
C LEU A 120 5.37 15.97 -7.97
N GLU A 121 6.26 16.27 -8.91
CA GLU A 121 5.85 16.71 -10.25
C GLU A 121 5.03 15.62 -10.97
N THR A 122 5.42 14.35 -10.81
CA THR A 122 4.67 13.22 -11.37
C THR A 122 3.36 12.98 -10.62
N PHE A 123 3.38 13.12 -9.30
CA PHE A 123 2.26 12.77 -8.42
C PHE A 123 1.29 13.91 -8.13
N LYS A 124 1.59 15.11 -8.56
CA LYS A 124 0.82 16.34 -8.33
C LYS A 124 -0.68 16.22 -8.64
N ALA A 125 -1.02 15.42 -9.64
CA ALA A 125 -2.42 15.25 -10.06
C ALA A 125 -3.28 14.54 -9.01
N TRP A 126 -2.68 13.70 -8.15
CA TRP A 126 -3.41 12.86 -7.19
C TRP A 126 -2.90 12.97 -5.74
N ALA A 127 -1.70 13.50 -5.50
CA ALA A 127 -1.16 13.70 -4.14
C ALA A 127 -2.05 14.63 -3.31
N GLY A 128 -2.39 14.21 -2.10
CA GLY A 128 -3.32 14.92 -1.22
C GLY A 128 -4.81 14.81 -1.61
N LYS A 129 -5.13 14.15 -2.72
CA LYS A 129 -6.52 13.90 -3.18
C LYS A 129 -6.85 12.41 -3.14
N ASP A 130 -6.26 11.66 -4.05
CA ASP A 130 -6.53 10.24 -4.22
C ASP A 130 -5.67 9.39 -3.30
N SER A 131 -4.45 9.84 -3.01
CA SER A 131 -3.50 9.19 -2.11
C SER A 131 -2.64 10.21 -1.38
N ASP A 132 -1.88 9.75 -0.39
CA ASP A 132 -0.86 10.51 0.34
C ASP A 132 0.45 9.72 0.42
N ILE A 133 1.49 10.34 0.98
CA ILE A 133 2.80 9.69 1.11
C ILE A 133 2.77 8.46 2.03
N SER A 134 1.85 8.41 2.99
CA SER A 134 1.71 7.27 3.89
C SER A 134 1.07 6.08 3.18
N TYR A 135 -0.02 6.26 2.46
CA TYR A 135 -0.60 5.22 1.62
C TYR A 135 0.40 4.75 0.56
N TYR A 136 1.16 5.67 -0.01
CA TYR A 136 2.14 5.34 -1.05
C TYR A 136 3.34 4.53 -0.53
N LEU A 137 3.94 4.89 0.61
CA LEU A 137 5.17 4.26 1.12
C LEU A 137 4.99 3.50 2.45
N ASN A 138 4.24 4.04 3.43
CA ASN A 138 4.07 3.35 4.71
C ASN A 138 3.27 2.05 4.57
N SER A 139 2.46 1.90 3.52
CA SER A 139 1.83 0.61 3.18
C SER A 139 2.86 -0.52 3.03
N HIS A 140 4.03 -0.23 2.43
CA HIS A 140 5.14 -1.18 2.38
C HIS A 140 5.73 -1.48 3.76
N HIS A 141 5.92 -0.45 4.59
CA HIS A 141 6.52 -0.58 5.91
C HIS A 141 5.67 -1.44 6.84
N VAL A 142 4.37 -1.18 6.86
CA VAL A 142 3.41 -1.96 7.66
C VAL A 142 3.39 -3.41 7.20
N ASP A 143 3.33 -3.64 5.89
CA ASP A 143 3.31 -4.98 5.32
C ASP A 143 4.60 -5.77 5.59
N ILE A 144 5.76 -5.13 5.47
CA ILE A 144 7.05 -5.75 5.80
C ILE A 144 7.08 -6.15 7.27
N CYS A 145 6.73 -5.23 8.19
CA CYS A 145 6.71 -5.50 9.62
C CYS A 145 5.76 -6.66 9.96
N GLU A 146 4.52 -6.59 9.50
CA GLU A 146 3.52 -7.64 9.73
C GLU A 146 3.99 -9.01 9.20
N SER A 147 4.62 -9.03 8.03
CA SER A 147 5.15 -10.25 7.43
C SER A 147 6.31 -10.89 8.23
N MET A 148 7.02 -10.11 9.05
CA MET A 148 8.08 -10.59 9.94
C MET A 148 7.55 -11.14 11.26
N VAL A 149 6.44 -10.56 11.74
CA VAL A 149 5.89 -10.84 13.08
C VAL A 149 4.37 -11.13 13.04
N PRO A 150 3.93 -12.13 12.28
CA PRO A 150 2.50 -12.42 12.09
C PRO A 150 1.76 -12.79 13.38
N GLU A 151 2.49 -13.17 14.42
CA GLU A 151 1.95 -13.45 15.76
C GLU A 151 1.60 -12.19 16.55
N TYR A 152 1.97 -11.00 16.07
CA TYR A 152 1.58 -9.71 16.65
C TYR A 152 0.42 -9.08 15.87
N LYS A 153 -0.26 -8.14 16.49
CA LYS A 153 -1.30 -7.29 15.88
C LYS A 153 -1.09 -5.83 16.28
N PRO A 154 -1.35 -4.87 15.41
CA PRO A 154 -1.36 -3.46 15.80
C PRO A 154 -2.56 -3.19 16.70
N VAL A 155 -2.36 -2.43 17.78
CA VAL A 155 -3.43 -2.10 18.77
C VAL A 155 -3.65 -0.62 18.94
N LYS A 156 -2.65 0.21 18.55
CA LYS A 156 -2.78 1.65 18.60
C LYS A 156 -1.87 2.29 17.56
N VAL A 157 -2.32 3.38 16.95
CA VAL A 157 -1.52 4.20 16.04
C VAL A 157 -1.64 5.67 16.43
N THR A 158 -0.49 6.35 16.40
CA THR A 158 -0.41 7.81 16.49
C THR A 158 0.32 8.30 15.24
N ALA A 159 -0.25 9.30 14.57
CA ALA A 159 0.30 9.85 13.35
C ALA A 159 0.70 11.32 13.53
N SER A 160 1.77 11.72 12.83
CA SER A 160 2.20 13.10 12.71
C SER A 160 2.59 13.39 11.27
N GLY A 161 2.16 14.54 10.72
CA GLY A 161 2.48 14.97 9.37
C GLY A 161 3.13 16.36 9.34
N SER A 162 4.09 16.56 8.45
CA SER A 162 4.64 17.88 8.11
C SER A 162 4.09 18.33 6.76
N ARG A 163 4.03 19.64 6.52
CA ARG A 163 3.46 20.26 5.32
C ARG A 163 4.29 21.46 4.88
N GLY A 164 4.06 21.89 3.64
CA GLY A 164 4.59 23.12 3.05
C GLY A 164 5.27 22.89 1.72
N THR A 165 6.22 21.96 1.63
CA THR A 165 6.99 21.73 0.39
C THR A 165 6.11 21.26 -0.77
N ALA A 166 5.16 20.34 -0.51
CA ALA A 166 4.26 19.84 -1.54
C ALA A 166 3.32 20.95 -2.05
N GLU A 167 2.83 21.79 -1.14
CA GLU A 167 1.99 22.94 -1.48
C GLU A 167 2.78 23.98 -2.31
N ASP A 168 4.01 24.30 -1.92
CA ASP A 168 4.91 25.20 -2.66
C ASP A 168 5.19 24.69 -4.09
N LEU A 169 5.17 23.38 -4.29
CA LEU A 169 5.31 22.74 -5.60
C LEU A 169 3.97 22.60 -6.34
N GLY A 170 2.87 23.13 -5.78
CA GLY A 170 1.56 23.24 -6.40
C GLY A 170 0.69 21.98 -6.27
N CYS A 171 0.93 21.13 -5.27
CA CYS A 171 -0.04 20.14 -4.83
C CYS A 171 -1.24 20.82 -4.15
N VAL A 172 -2.31 20.09 -3.93
CA VAL A 172 -3.48 20.66 -3.24
C VAL A 172 -3.14 21.07 -1.80
N PRO A 173 -3.76 22.14 -1.28
CA PRO A 173 -3.58 22.54 0.12
C PRO A 173 -3.86 21.39 1.09
N GLY A 174 -3.04 21.25 2.10
CA GLY A 174 -3.12 20.17 3.09
C GLY A 174 -2.35 18.91 2.73
N THR A 175 -1.70 18.84 1.55
CA THR A 175 -0.84 17.71 1.18
C THR A 175 0.35 17.60 2.14
N GLU A 176 0.50 16.44 2.77
CA GLU A 176 1.62 16.17 3.68
C GLU A 176 2.91 15.90 2.90
N ASP A 177 4.01 16.49 3.40
CA ASP A 177 5.38 16.28 2.92
C ASP A 177 5.99 14.99 3.45
N THR A 178 5.73 14.73 4.73
CA THR A 178 6.23 13.57 5.47
C THR A 178 5.16 13.13 6.45
N ILE A 179 4.92 11.83 6.55
CA ILE A 179 4.02 11.25 7.55
C ILE A 179 4.78 10.19 8.33
N SER A 180 4.79 10.35 9.65
CA SER A 180 5.32 9.37 10.60
C SER A 180 4.20 8.72 11.39
N LEU A 181 4.27 7.41 11.52
CA LEU A 181 3.34 6.59 12.29
C LEU A 181 4.11 5.96 13.45
N LEU A 182 3.61 6.11 14.67
CA LEU A 182 4.02 5.34 15.83
C LEU A 182 2.94 4.31 16.10
N VAL A 183 3.29 3.01 15.99
CA VAL A 183 2.36 1.90 16.12
C VAL A 183 2.75 1.02 17.30
N GLU A 184 1.81 0.82 18.21
CA GLU A 184 1.93 -0.16 19.28
C GLU A 184 1.42 -1.51 18.79
N TRP A 185 2.22 -2.55 18.97
CA TRP A 185 1.92 -3.92 18.63
C TRP A 185 1.78 -4.78 19.88
N GLU A 186 0.88 -5.75 19.85
CA GLU A 186 0.61 -6.68 20.94
C GLU A 186 0.63 -8.10 20.41
N LYS A 187 1.29 -9.02 21.13
CA LYS A 187 1.30 -10.44 20.78
C LYS A 187 -0.10 -11.03 20.94
N ARG A 188 -0.60 -11.71 19.92
CA ARG A 188 -2.02 -12.15 19.84
C ARG A 188 -2.44 -13.05 21.00
N GLU A 189 -1.55 -13.94 21.43
CA GLU A 189 -1.83 -14.92 22.50
C GLU A 189 -1.23 -14.52 23.87
N GLU A 190 -0.48 -13.42 23.93
CA GLU A 190 0.20 -12.97 25.14
C GLU A 190 0.22 -11.44 25.22
N SER A 191 -0.90 -10.83 25.61
CA SER A 191 -1.13 -9.37 25.58
C SER A 191 -0.17 -8.54 26.45
N ARG A 192 0.54 -9.15 27.41
CA ARG A 192 1.60 -8.48 28.17
C ARG A 192 2.84 -8.16 27.31
N ARG A 193 3.05 -8.89 26.21
CA ARG A 193 4.16 -8.65 25.29
C ARG A 193 3.75 -7.60 24.28
N ARG A 194 4.45 -6.48 24.32
CA ARG A 194 4.22 -5.34 23.45
C ARG A 194 5.51 -4.94 22.76
N ALA A 195 5.36 -4.40 21.56
CA ALA A 195 6.43 -3.87 20.74
C ALA A 195 6.02 -2.54 20.15
N THR A 196 6.99 -1.79 19.69
CA THR A 196 6.76 -0.49 19.03
C THR A 196 7.35 -0.50 17.64
N ALA A 197 6.58 0.01 16.68
CA ALA A 197 7.09 0.28 15.34
C ALA A 197 6.96 1.76 14.98
N VAL A 198 7.96 2.29 14.28
CA VAL A 198 7.96 3.64 13.73
C VAL A 198 8.13 3.54 12.22
N TYR A 199 7.16 4.06 11.50
CA TYR A 199 7.19 4.11 10.04
C TYR A 199 7.19 5.56 9.59
N THR A 200 8.15 5.95 8.75
CA THR A 200 8.21 7.31 8.21
C THR A 200 8.30 7.26 6.70
N ALA A 201 7.40 7.96 6.05
CA ALA A 201 7.35 8.12 4.61
C ALA A 201 7.46 9.60 4.25
N SER A 202 8.28 9.93 3.26
CA SER A 202 8.53 11.30 2.83
C SER A 202 8.75 11.38 1.33
N TRP A 203 8.42 12.51 0.70
CA TRP A 203 8.85 12.86 -0.66
C TRP A 203 9.61 14.19 -0.72
N THR A 204 10.28 14.52 0.37
CA THR A 204 11.09 15.77 0.45
C THR A 204 12.59 15.54 0.40
N ALA A 205 13.04 14.35 -0.01
CA ALA A 205 14.47 14.12 -0.20
C ALA A 205 15.04 15.07 -1.28
N PRO A 206 16.32 15.47 -1.17
CA PRO A 206 16.98 16.26 -2.20
C PRO A 206 16.87 15.60 -3.57
N GLN A 207 16.75 16.41 -4.62
CA GLN A 207 16.49 15.93 -5.98
C GLN A 207 17.53 14.94 -6.51
N ARG A 208 18.76 14.97 -6.01
CA ARG A 208 19.85 14.06 -6.40
C ARG A 208 20.04 12.89 -5.43
N ALA A 209 19.23 12.78 -4.41
CA ALA A 209 19.42 11.78 -3.36
C ALA A 209 18.90 10.39 -3.72
N GLY A 210 18.18 10.22 -4.81
CA GLY A 210 17.52 8.94 -5.11
C GLY A 210 16.47 8.53 -4.08
N VAL A 211 15.99 7.31 -4.16
CA VAL A 211 15.08 6.72 -3.16
C VAL A 211 15.90 6.15 -2.02
N HIS A 212 15.65 6.63 -0.81
CA HIS A 212 16.28 6.11 0.40
C HIS A 212 15.31 5.24 1.18
N SER A 213 15.78 4.06 1.60
CA SER A 213 15.04 3.15 2.46
C SER A 213 15.96 2.58 3.52
N ASN A 214 15.64 2.80 4.79
CA ASN A 214 16.33 2.22 5.93
C ASN A 214 15.32 1.51 6.82
N GLN A 215 15.69 0.31 7.29
CA GLN A 215 14.87 -0.47 8.22
C GLN A 215 15.76 -1.08 9.29
N TYR A 216 15.27 -1.03 10.53
CA TYR A 216 15.89 -1.67 11.69
C TYR A 216 14.84 -2.54 12.39
N PHE A 217 15.21 -3.76 12.66
CA PHE A 217 14.40 -4.70 13.40
C PHE A 217 15.17 -5.19 14.63
N HIS A 218 14.60 -4.97 15.80
CA HIS A 218 15.17 -5.37 17.06
C HIS A 218 14.31 -6.43 17.72
N CYS A 219 14.94 -7.52 18.12
CA CYS A 219 14.33 -8.59 18.88
C CYS A 219 15.07 -8.82 20.19
N GLU A 220 14.38 -9.39 21.15
CA GLU A 220 15.01 -9.96 22.33
C GLU A 220 15.89 -11.16 21.89
N ARG A 221 17.19 -11.14 22.22
CA ARG A 221 18.06 -12.29 22.01
C ARG A 221 17.64 -13.43 22.95
N LYS A 222 17.48 -14.62 22.40
CA LYS A 222 17.41 -15.84 23.20
C LYS A 222 18.77 -16.19 23.78
#